data_4e362f6487ba89a946ca65aff5c53e97
#
_entry.id   4e362f6487ba89a946ca65aff5c53e97
#
_cell.length_a   1.000
_cell.length_b   1.000
_cell.length_c   1.000
_cell.angle_alpha   90.00
_cell.angle_beta   90.00
_cell.angle_gamma   90.00
#
_symmetry.space_group_name_H-M   'P 1'
#
loop_
_entity.id
_entity.type
_entity.pdbx_description
1 polymer ?
#
loop_
_entity_poly.entity_id
_entity_poly.type
_entity_poly.pdbx_seq_one_letter_code
_entity_poly.pdbx_strand_id
1 'polypeptide(L)'
;RGSESSREEYRRELEDTVQALRCHPCVGCWVPFNEGWGQYDAAGAVQAIRALDDTRLVDEASGWFDRGGGDVHSIHNYFYPLRIRPKARTVALSEYGGIAWPMPGHEPPRKTYGYGTAK
;
A
#
# COMPACT_ATOMS: atom_id res chain seq x y z
N ARG A 1 1.87 19.67 -5.57
CA ARG A 1 1.47 18.86 -6.74
C ARG A 1 2.75 18.57 -7.51
N GLY A 2 3.01 17.30 -7.84
CA GLY A 2 4.17 16.94 -8.66
C GLY A 2 4.12 17.62 -10.04
N SER A 3 5.29 17.91 -10.63
CA SER A 3 5.40 18.41 -11.99
C SER A 3 4.95 17.37 -13.01
N GLU A 4 4.67 17.76 -14.23
CA GLU A 4 4.38 16.86 -15.36
C GLU A 4 5.52 15.83 -15.51
N SER A 5 6.76 16.30 -15.52
CA SER A 5 7.95 15.47 -15.59
C SER A 5 8.01 14.41 -14.49
N SER A 6 7.69 14.77 -13.23
CA SER A 6 7.66 13.79 -12.12
C SER A 6 6.59 12.72 -12.30
N ARG A 7 5.47 13.06 -12.94
CA ARG A 7 4.40 12.11 -13.23
C ARG A 7 4.76 11.15 -14.37
N GLU A 8 5.43 11.65 -15.39
CA GLU A 8 5.94 10.84 -16.48
C GLU A 8 7.02 9.87 -16.00
N GLU A 9 7.93 10.36 -15.14
CA GLU A 9 8.94 9.52 -14.51
C GLU A 9 8.32 8.42 -13.65
N TYR A 10 7.38 8.77 -12.78
CA TYR A 10 6.65 7.78 -11.96
C TYR A 10 5.97 6.71 -12.83
N ARG A 11 5.30 7.12 -13.93
CA ARG A 11 4.63 6.16 -14.82
C ARG A 11 5.63 5.17 -15.43
N ARG A 12 6.75 5.68 -15.93
CA ARG A 12 7.81 4.84 -16.48
C ARG A 12 8.36 3.87 -15.44
N GLU A 13 8.68 4.36 -14.23
CA GLU A 13 9.17 3.51 -13.14
C GLU A 13 8.14 2.45 -12.71
N LEU A 14 6.87 2.79 -12.67
CA LEU A 14 5.79 1.85 -12.40
C LEU A 14 5.76 0.73 -13.45
N GLU A 15 5.78 1.08 -14.72
CA GLU A 15 5.77 0.13 -15.83
C GLU A 15 7.02 -0.77 -15.80
N ASP A 16 8.20 -0.20 -15.63
CA ASP A 16 9.47 -0.93 -15.52
C ASP A 16 9.44 -1.89 -14.32
N THR A 17 8.92 -1.46 -13.19
CA THR A 17 8.78 -2.27 -11.97
C THR A 17 7.88 -3.47 -12.22
N VAL A 18 6.70 -3.26 -12.80
CA VAL A 18 5.77 -4.36 -13.11
C VAL A 18 6.40 -5.33 -14.11
N GLN A 19 7.02 -4.83 -15.17
CA GLN A 19 7.69 -5.68 -16.15
C GLN A 19 8.81 -6.53 -15.54
N ALA A 20 9.61 -5.94 -14.69
CA ALA A 20 10.73 -6.63 -14.03
C ALA A 20 10.27 -7.70 -13.03
N LEU A 21 9.18 -7.43 -12.29
CA LEU A 21 8.79 -8.28 -11.16
C LEU A 21 7.64 -9.26 -11.46
N ARG A 22 6.88 -9.08 -12.54
CA ARG A 22 5.75 -9.96 -12.87
C ARG A 22 6.10 -11.42 -13.11
N CYS A 23 7.37 -11.75 -13.38
CA CYS A 23 7.84 -13.12 -13.52
C CYS A 23 7.99 -13.86 -12.18
N HIS A 24 7.95 -13.13 -11.05
CA HIS A 24 8.13 -13.74 -9.73
C HIS A 24 6.78 -14.21 -9.16
N PRO A 25 6.61 -15.52 -8.91
CA PRO A 25 5.33 -16.07 -8.43
C PRO A 25 4.98 -15.65 -6.99
N CYS A 26 5.92 -15.11 -6.24
CA CYS A 26 5.68 -14.58 -4.88
C CYS A 26 5.00 -13.20 -4.88
N VAL A 27 4.96 -12.49 -6.00
CA VAL A 27 4.21 -11.24 -6.11
C VAL A 27 2.73 -11.57 -6.26
N GLY A 28 1.91 -11.24 -5.28
CA GLY A 28 0.47 -11.53 -5.27
C GLY A 28 -0.41 -10.31 -5.54
N CYS A 29 0.10 -9.12 -5.33
CA CYS A 29 -0.66 -7.87 -5.47
C CYS A 29 0.25 -6.72 -5.84
N TRP A 30 -0.24 -5.83 -6.70
CA TRP A 30 0.39 -4.55 -7.04
C TRP A 30 -0.23 -3.42 -6.24
N VAL A 31 0.59 -2.56 -5.66
CA VAL A 31 0.16 -1.42 -4.83
C VAL A 31 0.82 -0.14 -5.34
N PRO A 32 0.21 0.59 -6.27
CA PRO A 32 0.83 1.78 -6.86
C PRO A 32 0.91 2.98 -5.91
N PHE A 33 -0.01 3.12 -4.95
CA PHE A 33 -0.01 4.23 -4.00
C PHE A 33 -0.24 3.75 -2.57
N ASN A 34 0.46 4.40 -1.63
CA ASN A 34 0.34 4.15 -0.20
C ASN A 34 -0.02 5.45 0.53
N GLU A 35 -1.08 5.41 1.34
CA GLU A 35 -1.51 6.50 2.25
C GLU A 35 -1.66 7.88 1.59
N GLY A 36 -1.92 7.92 0.30
CA GLY A 36 -2.08 9.16 -0.46
C GLY A 36 -0.79 9.89 -0.81
N TRP A 37 0.37 9.36 -0.42
CA TRP A 37 1.66 9.95 -0.75
C TRP A 37 1.91 9.95 -2.26
N GLY A 38 2.00 11.14 -2.85
CA GLY A 38 2.18 11.30 -4.29
C GLY A 38 1.02 10.81 -5.16
N GLN A 39 -0.10 10.40 -4.57
CA GLN A 39 -1.23 9.83 -5.31
C GLN A 39 -1.80 10.81 -6.32
N TYR A 40 -1.85 10.38 -7.56
CA TYR A 40 -2.52 11.07 -8.66
C TYR A 40 -3.00 10.03 -9.67
N ASP A 41 -4.03 10.33 -10.44
CA ASP A 41 -4.55 9.46 -11.52
C ASP A 41 -4.51 7.95 -11.19
N ALA A 42 -5.08 7.60 -10.03
CA ALA A 42 -5.04 6.21 -9.54
C ALA A 42 -5.67 5.23 -10.54
N ALA A 43 -6.71 5.65 -11.24
CA ALA A 43 -7.33 4.85 -12.29
C ALA A 43 -6.38 4.56 -13.46
N GLY A 44 -5.63 5.56 -13.91
CA GLY A 44 -4.61 5.39 -14.94
C GLY A 44 -3.48 4.47 -14.52
N ALA A 45 -3.04 4.55 -13.26
CA ALA A 45 -2.03 3.64 -12.73
C ALA A 45 -2.52 2.18 -12.71
N VAL A 46 -3.77 1.94 -12.28
CA VAL A 46 -4.38 0.60 -12.32
C VAL A 46 -4.47 0.06 -13.74
N GLN A 47 -4.88 0.90 -14.70
CA GLN A 47 -4.96 0.50 -16.11
C GLN A 47 -3.57 0.14 -16.68
N ALA A 48 -2.53 0.93 -16.36
CA ALA A 48 -1.16 0.65 -16.79
C ALA A 48 -0.66 -0.69 -16.23
N ILE A 49 -0.91 -0.96 -14.96
CA ILE A 49 -0.56 -2.25 -14.34
C ILE A 49 -1.29 -3.40 -15.04
N ARG A 50 -2.60 -3.31 -15.21
CA ARG A 50 -3.41 -4.39 -15.82
C ARG A 50 -3.06 -4.64 -17.29
N ALA A 51 -2.59 -3.63 -18.01
CA ALA A 51 -2.09 -3.81 -19.38
C ALA A 51 -0.80 -4.65 -19.45
N LEU A 52 -0.02 -4.67 -18.38
CA LEU A 52 1.24 -5.42 -18.28
C LEU A 52 1.09 -6.75 -17.56
N ASP A 53 0.17 -6.81 -16.58
CA ASP A 53 -0.09 -7.98 -15.74
C ASP A 53 -1.55 -7.98 -15.28
N ASP A 54 -2.37 -8.81 -15.91
CA ASP A 54 -3.78 -9.04 -15.59
C ASP A 54 -4.02 -10.22 -14.64
N THR A 55 -2.94 -10.86 -14.18
CA THR A 55 -3.00 -12.09 -13.39
C THR A 55 -2.99 -11.86 -11.89
N ARG A 56 -2.62 -10.67 -11.44
CA ARG A 56 -2.47 -10.31 -10.03
C ARG A 56 -3.50 -9.28 -9.60
N LEU A 57 -3.79 -9.27 -8.30
CA LEU A 57 -4.65 -8.25 -7.71
C LEU A 57 -3.99 -6.87 -7.76
N VAL A 58 -4.81 -5.84 -7.79
CA VAL A 58 -4.38 -4.45 -7.65
C VAL A 58 -5.09 -3.81 -6.47
N ASP A 59 -4.30 -3.32 -5.50
CA ASP A 59 -4.74 -2.41 -4.45
C ASP A 59 -4.35 -0.99 -4.86
N GLU A 60 -5.28 -0.24 -5.44
CA GLU A 60 -4.98 1.03 -6.09
C GLU A 60 -4.42 2.10 -5.16
N ALA A 61 -4.83 2.07 -3.88
CA ALA A 61 -4.45 3.05 -2.87
C ALA A 61 -4.52 2.40 -1.49
N SER A 62 -3.39 1.88 -1.02
CA SER A 62 -3.30 1.20 0.26
C SER A 62 -3.59 2.17 1.40
N GLY A 63 -4.57 1.80 2.23
CA GLY A 63 -4.98 2.50 3.45
C GLY A 63 -5.97 3.64 3.25
N TRP A 64 -5.63 4.66 2.47
CA TRP A 64 -6.41 5.89 2.36
C TRP A 64 -6.69 6.28 0.90
N PHE A 65 -7.71 7.12 0.72
CA PHE A 65 -8.05 7.75 -0.57
C PHE A 65 -8.36 6.75 -1.72
N ASP A 66 -8.92 5.59 -1.35
CA ASP A 66 -9.45 4.63 -2.32
C ASP A 66 -10.44 5.30 -3.29
N ARG A 67 -10.22 5.12 -4.59
CA ARG A 67 -11.06 5.66 -5.67
C ARG A 67 -11.94 4.60 -6.33
N GLY A 68 -11.84 3.35 -5.92
CA GLY A 68 -12.68 2.27 -6.37
C GLY A 68 -12.19 1.51 -7.60
N GLY A 69 -10.98 1.80 -8.10
CA GLY A 69 -10.42 1.19 -9.31
C GLY A 69 -9.73 -0.16 -9.10
N GLY A 70 -9.30 -0.46 -7.87
CA GLY A 70 -8.61 -1.70 -7.54
C GLY A 70 -9.54 -2.86 -7.21
N ASP A 71 -8.97 -4.05 -7.04
CA ASP A 71 -9.69 -5.27 -6.65
C ASP A 71 -9.96 -5.30 -5.15
N VAL A 72 -9.12 -4.65 -4.37
CA VAL A 72 -9.13 -4.64 -2.92
C VAL A 72 -9.49 -3.25 -2.39
N HIS A 73 -10.24 -3.21 -1.30
CA HIS A 73 -10.40 -2.02 -0.47
C HIS A 73 -9.51 -2.15 0.75
N SER A 74 -8.38 -1.51 0.72
CA SER A 74 -7.35 -1.56 1.75
C SER A 74 -7.65 -0.61 2.90
N ILE A 75 -7.31 -1.02 4.12
CA ILE A 75 -7.48 -0.24 5.34
C ILE A 75 -6.17 -0.28 6.14
N HIS A 76 -5.73 0.87 6.61
CA HIS A 76 -4.71 1.00 7.66
C HIS A 76 -5.40 1.37 8.96
N ASN A 77 -5.19 0.59 10.00
CA ASN A 77 -5.72 0.87 11.33
C ASN A 77 -4.74 0.43 12.42
N TYR A 78 -4.09 1.38 13.04
CA TYR A 78 -3.14 1.17 14.12
C TYR A 78 -3.77 1.29 15.52
N PHE A 79 -5.05 1.61 15.59
CA PHE A 79 -5.75 1.88 16.84
C PHE A 79 -6.78 0.80 17.17
N TYR A 80 -6.91 0.46 18.44
CA TYR A 80 -7.91 -0.47 18.94
C TYR A 80 -9.21 0.26 19.34
N PRO A 81 -10.36 -0.42 19.21
CA PRO A 81 -10.55 -1.75 18.66
C PRO A 81 -10.50 -1.75 17.11
N LEU A 82 -9.90 -2.80 16.56
CA LEU A 82 -9.93 -3.03 15.12
C LEU A 82 -11.35 -3.39 14.68
N ARG A 83 -11.97 -2.53 13.88
CA ARG A 83 -13.31 -2.75 13.34
C ARG A 83 -13.25 -2.73 11.82
N ILE A 84 -13.45 -3.89 11.22
CA ILE A 84 -13.54 -4.05 9.77
C ILE A 84 -15.00 -4.30 9.41
N ARG A 85 -15.52 -3.56 8.46
CA ARG A 85 -16.87 -3.74 7.93
C ARG A 85 -16.78 -4.25 6.50
N PRO A 86 -17.53 -5.31 6.13
CA PRO A 86 -17.61 -5.75 4.75
C PRO A 86 -18.07 -4.62 3.83
N LYS A 87 -17.54 -4.63 2.61
CA LYS A 87 -17.88 -3.70 1.53
C LYS A 87 -18.14 -4.48 0.24
N ALA A 88 -18.47 -3.79 -0.85
CA ALA A 88 -18.74 -4.42 -2.14
C ALA A 88 -17.49 -5.13 -2.71
N ARG A 89 -16.28 -4.54 -2.48
CA ARG A 89 -15.00 -5.20 -2.80
C ARG A 89 -14.42 -5.87 -1.56
N THR A 90 -13.55 -6.84 -1.78
CA THR A 90 -12.78 -7.48 -0.70
C THR A 90 -12.06 -6.44 0.14
N VAL A 91 -12.25 -6.51 1.44
CA VAL A 91 -11.58 -5.61 2.39
C VAL A 91 -10.32 -6.31 2.92
N ALA A 92 -9.19 -5.62 2.84
CA ALA A 92 -7.93 -6.03 3.43
C ALA A 92 -7.50 -5.05 4.51
N LEU A 93 -7.16 -5.56 5.68
CA LEU A 93 -6.41 -4.81 6.69
C LEU A 93 -4.93 -4.95 6.36
N SER A 94 -4.44 -4.06 5.51
CA SER A 94 -3.09 -4.15 4.94
C SER A 94 -2.01 -3.67 5.90
N GLU A 95 -2.36 -2.75 6.80
CA GLU A 95 -1.45 -2.32 7.86
C GLU A 95 -2.18 -2.19 9.20
N TYR A 96 -1.57 -2.74 10.26
CA TYR A 96 -2.11 -2.69 11.63
C TYR A 96 -1.00 -2.94 12.65
N GLY A 97 -1.28 -2.70 13.93
CA GLY A 97 -0.35 -2.96 15.02
C GLY A 97 0.63 -1.82 15.24
N GLY A 98 1.90 -2.01 14.93
CA GLY A 98 2.95 -1.03 15.21
C GLY A 98 3.18 -0.77 16.70
N ILE A 99 2.98 -1.82 17.54
CA ILE A 99 3.17 -1.75 18.98
C ILE A 99 4.62 -2.09 19.30
N ALA A 100 5.29 -1.18 20.00
CA ALA A 100 6.66 -1.40 20.46
C ALA A 100 6.67 -2.39 21.64
N TRP A 101 7.55 -3.37 21.59
CA TRP A 101 7.84 -4.29 22.69
C TRP A 101 9.28 -4.08 23.15
N PRO A 102 9.50 -3.38 24.29
CA PRO A 102 10.84 -3.20 24.81
C PRO A 102 11.40 -4.51 25.37
N MET A 103 12.51 -4.96 24.82
CA MET A 103 13.22 -6.16 25.30
C MET A 103 14.43 -5.73 26.14
N PRO A 104 14.52 -6.14 27.42
CA PRO A 104 15.67 -5.81 28.25
C PRO A 104 16.99 -6.21 27.60
N GLY A 105 17.94 -5.28 27.55
CA GLY A 105 19.25 -5.47 26.91
C GLY A 105 19.26 -5.33 25.39
N HIS A 106 18.11 -5.04 24.77
CA HIS A 106 17.97 -4.83 23.30
C HIS A 106 17.27 -3.51 22.97
N GLU A 107 17.19 -2.61 23.93
CA GLU A 107 16.60 -1.30 23.70
C GLU A 107 17.48 -0.47 22.75
N PRO A 108 16.88 0.15 21.74
CA PRO A 108 17.62 1.05 20.88
C PRO A 108 18.10 2.28 21.66
N PRO A 109 19.24 2.89 21.28
CA PRO A 109 19.82 4.02 22.00
C PRO A 109 18.95 5.29 21.96
N ARG A 110 17.87 5.27 21.19
CA ARG A 110 16.90 6.36 21.07
C ARG A 110 15.49 5.82 21.25
N LYS A 111 14.55 6.70 21.63
CA LYS A 111 13.13 6.35 21.79
C LYS A 111 12.60 5.69 20.51
N THR A 112 12.10 4.48 20.65
CA THR A 112 11.48 3.73 19.54
C THR A 112 10.15 4.38 19.17
N TYR A 113 9.92 4.56 17.87
CA TYR A 113 8.62 4.95 17.36
C TYR A 113 7.66 3.77 17.41
N GLY A 114 6.42 4.04 17.77
CA GLY A 114 5.33 3.05 17.76
C GLY A 114 4.00 3.70 18.10
N TYR A 115 2.90 3.06 17.69
CA TYR A 115 1.53 3.52 17.98
C TYR A 115 1.08 3.14 19.40
N GLY A 116 1.87 2.37 20.13
CA GLY A 116 1.67 1.99 21.51
C GLY A 116 2.87 1.22 22.02
N THR A 117 2.87 0.92 23.32
CA THR A 117 3.89 0.07 23.97
C THR A 117 3.18 -1.06 24.68
N ALA A 118 3.58 -2.29 24.41
CA ALA A 118 3.12 -3.45 25.17
C ALA A 118 3.68 -3.39 26.59
N LYS A 119 2.87 -3.77 27.56
CA LYS A 119 3.22 -3.87 28.99
C LYS A 119 3.46 -5.31 29.38
#